data_5fe70cd6c9662aee8798a7eb265f428c
#
_entry.id   5fe70cd6c9662aee8798a7eb265f428c
#
_cell.length_a   1.000
_cell.length_b   1.000
_cell.length_c   1.000
_cell.angle_alpha   90.00
_cell.angle_beta   90.00
_cell.angle_gamma   90.00
#
_symmetry.space_group_name_H-M   'P 1'
#
loop_
_entity.id
_entity.type
_entity.pdbx_description
1 polymer ?
#
loop_
_entity_poly.entity_id
_entity_poly.type
_entity_poly.pdbx_seq_one_letter_code
_entity_poly.pdbx_strand_id
1 'polypeptide(L)'
;MIGCLVGSEMCIRDRFNVVEEGVEIRKDITVIMVAPKCPGSEVRQEYLRGFGVPTLIAVHDQNDPQSKGLEYAKAYAVATGGHKAGVLESSFIAEVKSDLMGEQTILCGVLQTGSIMCFDKLVELGIQAPYASKLVQYGWETITEALKHGGITNMRDRLSNPAKIEVYKLADELKNIMSPLFHKHMDDILSGTFSSVMMEDWANDDHNLLKWRALT
;
A
#
# COMPACT_ATOMS: atom_id res chain seq x y z
N MET A 1 -1.14 7.96 -28.98
CA MET A 1 0.05 8.20 -28.14
C MET A 1 -0.25 7.55 -26.80
N ILE A 2 0.42 6.45 -26.47
CA ILE A 2 0.23 5.76 -25.19
C ILE A 2 1.11 6.49 -24.20
N GLY A 3 0.52 7.34 -23.37
CA GLY A 3 1.22 7.97 -22.24
C GLY A 3 1.27 6.98 -21.09
N CYS A 4 2.41 6.36 -20.86
CA CYS A 4 2.63 5.54 -19.67
C CYS A 4 3.23 6.45 -18.59
N LEU A 5 2.46 6.77 -17.57
CA LEU A 5 2.95 7.42 -16.36
C LEU A 5 3.28 6.33 -15.35
N VAL A 6 4.57 6.01 -15.22
CA VAL A 6 5.07 5.02 -14.26
C VAL A 6 5.76 5.76 -13.13
N GLY A 7 5.13 5.80 -11.97
CA GLY A 7 5.72 6.35 -10.75
C GLY A 7 4.74 6.24 -9.59
N SER A 8 5.19 5.82 -8.42
CA SER A 8 4.35 5.66 -7.24
C SER A 8 3.69 6.97 -6.76
N GLU A 9 4.36 8.09 -6.90
CA GLU A 9 3.86 9.41 -6.50
C GLU A 9 2.83 9.97 -7.49
N MET A 10 2.98 9.72 -8.79
CA MET A 10 2.00 10.09 -9.81
C MET A 10 0.72 9.24 -9.76
N CYS A 11 0.80 8.01 -9.28
CA CYS A 11 -0.36 7.14 -9.16
C CYS A 11 -1.45 7.69 -8.25
N ILE A 12 -1.10 8.32 -7.14
CA ILE A 12 -2.06 8.90 -6.19
C ILE A 12 -2.79 10.08 -6.84
N ARG A 13 -2.04 10.97 -7.47
CA ARG A 13 -2.56 12.16 -8.14
C ARG A 13 -3.49 11.80 -9.32
N ASP A 14 -3.01 10.95 -10.22
CA ASP A 14 -3.73 10.63 -11.45
C ASP A 14 -4.96 9.76 -11.20
N ARG A 15 -4.94 8.90 -10.20
CA ARG A 15 -6.08 8.06 -9.83
C ARG A 15 -7.23 8.86 -9.23
N PHE A 16 -6.94 9.83 -8.37
CA PHE A 16 -7.96 10.70 -7.77
C PHE A 16 -8.52 11.68 -8.80
N ASN A 17 -7.67 12.35 -9.56
CA ASN A 17 -8.09 13.34 -10.54
C ASN A 17 -8.95 12.77 -11.68
N VAL A 18 -8.68 11.55 -12.11
CA VAL A 18 -9.44 10.91 -13.19
C VAL A 18 -10.84 10.50 -12.75
N VAL A 19 -11.04 10.17 -11.49
CA VAL A 19 -12.31 9.59 -11.02
C VAL A 19 -13.18 10.60 -10.26
N GLU A 20 -12.60 11.54 -9.51
CA GLU A 20 -13.33 12.38 -8.55
C GLU A 20 -13.21 13.89 -8.79
N GLU A 21 -12.18 14.38 -9.45
CA GLU A 21 -11.98 15.82 -9.70
C GLU A 21 -12.55 16.30 -11.05
N GLY A 22 -13.28 15.46 -11.77
CA GLY A 22 -13.96 15.86 -12.98
C GLY A 22 -13.02 16.25 -14.14
N VAL A 23 -11.81 15.67 -14.18
CA VAL A 23 -10.89 15.87 -15.30
C VAL A 23 -11.53 15.31 -16.57
N GLU A 24 -11.80 16.16 -17.54
CA GLU A 24 -12.29 15.74 -18.85
C GLU A 24 -11.17 15.01 -19.62
N ILE A 25 -11.29 13.69 -19.65
CA ILE A 25 -10.42 12.88 -20.50
C ILE A 25 -10.99 12.85 -21.92
N ARG A 26 -10.14 13.01 -22.90
CA ARG A 26 -10.54 12.86 -24.32
C ARG A 26 -11.17 11.50 -24.54
N LYS A 27 -12.33 11.49 -25.20
CA LYS A 27 -13.13 10.27 -25.43
C LYS A 27 -12.49 9.27 -26.42
N ASP A 28 -11.50 9.71 -27.19
CA ASP A 28 -10.76 8.89 -28.15
C ASP A 28 -9.54 8.17 -27.54
N ILE A 29 -9.32 8.31 -26.23
CA ILE A 29 -8.21 7.69 -25.50
C ILE A 29 -8.74 6.52 -24.66
N THR A 30 -8.08 5.37 -24.75
CA THR A 30 -8.31 4.26 -23.82
C THR A 30 -7.50 4.50 -22.53
N VAL A 31 -8.18 4.49 -21.38
CA VAL A 31 -7.57 4.66 -20.06
C VAL A 31 -7.60 3.33 -19.32
N ILE A 32 -6.42 2.85 -18.97
CA ILE A 32 -6.24 1.62 -18.22
C ILE A 32 -5.41 1.88 -16.96
N MET A 33 -5.59 1.04 -15.98
CA MET A 33 -4.76 0.97 -14.79
C MET A 33 -4.08 -0.39 -14.74
N VAL A 34 -2.77 -0.38 -14.44
CA VAL A 34 -1.99 -1.56 -14.13
C VAL A 34 -1.17 -1.23 -12.88
N ALA A 35 -1.59 -1.76 -11.75
CA ALA A 35 -1.08 -1.41 -10.43
C ALA A 35 -0.42 -2.62 -9.75
N PRO A 36 0.91 -2.78 -9.88
CA PRO A 36 1.66 -3.74 -9.08
C PRO A 36 1.59 -3.38 -7.59
N LYS A 37 1.39 -4.37 -6.71
CA LYS A 37 1.19 -4.18 -5.27
C LYS A 37 2.51 -4.20 -4.50
N CYS A 38 3.46 -3.36 -4.92
CA CYS A 38 4.67 -3.05 -4.18
C CYS A 38 5.39 -1.83 -4.78
N PRO A 39 6.40 -1.26 -4.09
CA PRO A 39 7.21 -0.17 -4.62
C PRO A 39 7.86 -0.52 -5.96
N GLY A 40 8.05 0.46 -6.84
CA GLY A 40 8.60 0.24 -8.18
C GLY A 40 9.99 -0.38 -8.21
N SER A 41 10.81 -0.12 -7.19
CA SER A 41 12.11 -0.79 -6.98
C SER A 41 11.96 -2.31 -6.86
N GLU A 42 10.98 -2.77 -6.08
CA GLU A 42 10.70 -4.19 -5.86
C GLU A 42 10.10 -4.84 -7.10
N VAL A 43 9.21 -4.13 -7.82
CA VAL A 43 8.70 -4.61 -9.13
C VAL A 43 9.87 -4.94 -10.05
N ARG A 44 10.85 -4.03 -10.13
CA ARG A 44 12.04 -4.22 -10.96
C ARG A 44 12.91 -5.38 -10.49
N GLN A 45 13.13 -5.51 -9.20
CA GLN A 45 13.95 -6.60 -8.64
C GLN A 45 13.31 -7.96 -8.90
N GLU A 46 12.02 -8.11 -8.63
CA GLU A 46 11.29 -9.35 -8.87
C GLU A 46 11.24 -9.70 -10.35
N TYR A 47 11.07 -8.70 -11.22
CA TYR A 47 11.15 -8.90 -12.67
C TYR A 47 12.52 -9.45 -13.10
N LEU A 48 13.63 -8.87 -12.59
CA LEU A 48 14.99 -9.31 -12.90
C LEU A 48 15.29 -10.72 -12.36
N ARG A 49 14.66 -11.11 -11.25
CA ARG A 49 14.74 -12.49 -10.70
C ARG A 49 13.92 -13.51 -11.50
N GLY A 50 13.16 -13.05 -12.50
CA GLY A 50 12.28 -13.90 -13.29
C GLY A 50 10.92 -14.17 -12.64
N PHE A 51 10.61 -13.49 -11.55
CA PHE A 51 9.32 -13.46 -10.87
C PHE A 51 8.51 -12.22 -11.26
N GLY A 52 7.42 -11.99 -10.55
CA GLY A 52 6.59 -10.81 -10.65
C GLY A 52 5.95 -10.49 -9.31
N VAL A 53 5.19 -9.42 -9.26
CA VAL A 53 4.40 -9.05 -8.08
C VAL A 53 2.92 -9.08 -8.41
N PRO A 54 2.03 -9.38 -7.43
CA PRO A 54 0.59 -9.32 -7.64
C PRO A 54 0.19 -7.97 -8.21
N THR A 55 -0.64 -7.97 -9.24
CA THR A 55 -0.97 -6.76 -10.00
C THR A 55 -2.47 -6.63 -10.15
N LEU A 56 -3.03 -5.47 -9.83
CA LEU A 56 -4.40 -5.13 -10.17
C LEU A 56 -4.47 -4.48 -11.55
N ILE A 57 -5.50 -4.80 -12.31
CA ILE A 57 -5.78 -4.16 -13.59
C ILE A 57 -7.20 -3.64 -13.61
N ALA A 58 -7.40 -2.49 -14.26
CA ALA A 58 -8.73 -1.94 -14.50
C ALA A 58 -8.78 -1.16 -15.82
N VAL A 59 -9.99 -0.98 -16.31
CA VAL A 59 -10.31 -0.12 -17.45
C VAL A 59 -11.25 0.97 -16.97
N HIS A 60 -11.06 2.19 -17.44
CA HIS A 60 -11.98 3.28 -17.16
C HIS A 60 -13.17 3.19 -18.12
N ASP A 61 -14.38 2.92 -17.57
CA ASP A 61 -15.57 2.56 -18.34
C ASP A 61 -15.97 3.58 -19.42
N GLN A 62 -15.70 4.87 -19.17
CA GLN A 62 -16.04 5.95 -20.11
C GLN A 62 -14.96 6.22 -21.15
N ASN A 63 -13.79 5.58 -21.04
CA ASN A 63 -12.61 5.83 -21.87
C ASN A 63 -12.01 4.52 -22.41
N ASP A 64 -12.82 3.77 -23.14
CA ASP A 64 -12.38 2.60 -23.91
C ASP A 64 -13.13 2.51 -25.23
N PRO A 65 -12.89 3.46 -26.16
CA PRO A 65 -13.66 3.61 -27.41
C PRO A 65 -13.60 2.39 -28.33
N GLN A 66 -12.59 1.53 -28.17
CA GLN A 66 -12.41 0.33 -28.98
C GLN A 66 -12.77 -0.96 -28.21
N SER A 67 -13.16 -0.85 -26.95
CA SER A 67 -13.40 -2.00 -26.05
C SER A 67 -12.22 -2.98 -25.94
N LYS A 68 -10.99 -2.45 -26.01
CA LYS A 68 -9.73 -3.20 -25.94
C LYS A 68 -8.90 -2.90 -24.69
N GLY A 69 -9.40 -2.04 -23.80
CA GLY A 69 -8.68 -1.63 -22.61
C GLY A 69 -8.23 -2.80 -21.75
N LEU A 70 -9.08 -3.81 -21.57
CA LEU A 70 -8.74 -4.99 -20.79
C LEU A 70 -7.62 -5.83 -21.43
N GLU A 71 -7.61 -5.95 -22.75
CA GLU A 71 -6.53 -6.64 -23.48
C GLU A 71 -5.20 -5.91 -23.30
N TYR A 72 -5.22 -4.58 -23.39
CA TYR A 72 -4.03 -3.76 -23.18
C TYR A 72 -3.53 -3.85 -21.74
N ALA A 73 -4.42 -3.78 -20.75
CA ALA A 73 -4.06 -3.92 -19.34
C ALA A 73 -3.44 -5.30 -19.04
N LYS A 74 -4.01 -6.37 -19.57
CA LYS A 74 -3.47 -7.73 -19.46
C LYS A 74 -2.10 -7.85 -20.13
N ALA A 75 -1.94 -7.33 -21.34
CA ALA A 75 -0.67 -7.33 -22.05
C ALA A 75 0.43 -6.58 -21.28
N TYR A 76 0.07 -5.43 -20.70
CA TYR A 76 1.00 -4.66 -19.87
C TYR A 76 1.40 -5.40 -18.59
N ALA A 77 0.43 -6.00 -17.89
CA ALA A 77 0.71 -6.82 -16.71
C ALA A 77 1.61 -8.03 -17.02
N VAL A 78 1.46 -8.63 -18.20
CA VAL A 78 2.36 -9.69 -18.68
C VAL A 78 3.76 -9.14 -18.93
N ALA A 79 3.87 -7.99 -19.59
CA ALA A 79 5.16 -7.37 -19.92
C ALA A 79 5.97 -6.98 -18.67
N THR A 80 5.28 -6.60 -17.58
CA THR A 80 5.91 -6.28 -16.27
C THR A 80 6.12 -7.49 -15.37
N GLY A 81 5.73 -8.69 -15.79
CA GLY A 81 5.91 -9.93 -15.02
C GLY A 81 4.80 -10.23 -14.02
N GLY A 82 3.80 -9.36 -13.86
CA GLY A 82 2.71 -9.52 -12.89
C GLY A 82 1.94 -10.84 -13.04
N HIS A 83 1.82 -11.36 -14.27
CA HIS A 83 1.14 -12.63 -14.55
C HIS A 83 1.76 -13.84 -13.80
N LYS A 84 3.01 -13.75 -13.38
CA LYS A 84 3.70 -14.84 -12.66
C LYS A 84 3.29 -14.90 -11.18
N ALA A 85 2.88 -13.77 -10.62
CA ALA A 85 2.43 -13.68 -9.22
C ALA A 85 0.90 -13.65 -9.09
N GLY A 86 0.20 -13.22 -10.14
CA GLY A 86 -1.25 -13.13 -10.21
C GLY A 86 -1.73 -11.76 -10.67
N VAL A 87 -2.75 -11.76 -11.52
CA VAL A 87 -3.42 -10.55 -12.01
C VAL A 87 -4.89 -10.60 -11.64
N LEU A 88 -5.36 -9.57 -10.94
CA LEU A 88 -6.75 -9.42 -10.54
C LEU A 88 -7.39 -8.25 -11.28
N GLU A 89 -8.53 -8.49 -11.88
CA GLU A 89 -9.37 -7.45 -12.44
C GLU A 89 -10.07 -6.70 -11.31
N SER A 90 -10.01 -5.37 -11.33
CA SER A 90 -10.48 -4.48 -10.27
C SER A 90 -11.13 -3.24 -10.88
N SER A 91 -11.29 -2.19 -10.11
CA SER A 91 -11.70 -0.87 -10.57
C SER A 91 -10.74 0.20 -10.04
N PHE A 92 -10.71 1.37 -10.68
CA PHE A 92 -9.92 2.51 -10.22
C PHE A 92 -10.24 2.86 -8.76
N ILE A 93 -11.52 2.95 -8.42
CA ILE A 93 -11.97 3.28 -7.06
C ILE A 93 -11.56 2.22 -6.04
N ALA A 94 -11.76 0.95 -6.35
CA ALA A 94 -11.43 -0.14 -5.44
C ALA A 94 -9.91 -0.21 -5.20
N GLU A 95 -9.13 0.03 -6.23
CA GLU A 95 -7.66 0.03 -6.13
C GLU A 95 -7.18 1.17 -5.25
N VAL A 96 -7.60 2.42 -5.51
CA VAL A 96 -7.22 3.59 -4.71
C VAL A 96 -7.55 3.39 -3.22
N LYS A 97 -8.78 2.96 -2.92
CA LYS A 97 -9.21 2.72 -1.53
C LYS A 97 -8.38 1.64 -0.86
N SER A 98 -8.16 0.52 -1.54
CA SER A 98 -7.42 -0.61 -0.95
C SER A 98 -5.93 -0.35 -0.83
N ASP A 99 -5.34 0.35 -1.79
CA ASP A 99 -3.92 0.65 -1.82
C ASP A 99 -3.54 1.66 -0.72
N LEU A 100 -4.17 2.83 -0.74
CA LEU A 100 -3.88 3.87 0.24
C LEU A 100 -4.18 3.43 1.67
N MET A 101 -5.31 2.75 1.91
CA MET A 101 -5.62 2.22 3.23
C MET A 101 -4.68 1.10 3.66
N GLY A 102 -4.34 0.18 2.76
CA GLY A 102 -3.44 -0.93 3.05
C GLY A 102 -2.00 -0.46 3.23
N GLU A 103 -1.47 0.30 2.29
CA GLU A 103 -0.09 0.75 2.32
C GLU A 103 0.15 1.77 3.43
N GLN A 104 -0.59 2.87 3.45
CA GLN A 104 -0.29 3.96 4.37
C GLN A 104 -0.75 3.68 5.79
N THR A 105 -1.97 3.17 5.98
CA THR A 105 -2.47 2.91 7.33
C THR A 105 -1.78 1.73 7.97
N ILE A 106 -1.74 0.58 7.28
CA ILE A 106 -1.23 -0.67 7.86
C ILE A 106 0.29 -0.75 7.73
N LEU A 107 0.80 -0.79 6.49
CA LEU A 107 2.21 -1.13 6.26
C LEU A 107 3.16 0.00 6.72
N CYS A 108 2.89 1.24 6.35
CA CYS A 108 3.75 2.37 6.67
C CYS A 108 3.39 3.06 8.01
N GLY A 109 2.12 3.04 8.39
CA GLY A 109 1.66 3.65 9.63
C GLY A 109 1.82 2.73 10.84
N VAL A 110 0.89 1.79 10.99
CA VAL A 110 0.75 0.97 12.21
C VAL A 110 1.97 0.09 12.45
N LEU A 111 2.39 -0.63 11.42
CA LEU A 111 3.44 -1.63 11.59
C LEU A 111 4.80 -0.99 11.87
N GLN A 112 5.16 0.06 11.18
CA GLN A 112 6.42 0.76 11.43
C GLN A 112 6.39 1.48 12.78
N THR A 113 5.32 2.20 13.10
CA THR A 113 5.18 2.88 14.40
C THR A 113 5.23 1.90 15.55
N GLY A 114 4.51 0.78 15.47
CA GLY A 114 4.56 -0.27 16.51
C GLY A 114 5.95 -0.89 16.66
N SER A 115 6.68 -1.04 15.54
CA SER A 115 8.06 -1.54 15.56
C SER A 115 9.02 -0.57 16.26
N ILE A 116 8.92 0.73 15.96
CA ILE A 116 9.71 1.77 16.61
C ILE A 116 9.43 1.80 18.12
N MET A 117 8.16 1.82 18.50
CA MET A 117 7.77 1.80 19.92
C MET A 117 8.29 0.56 20.65
N CYS A 118 8.26 -0.60 20.01
CA CYS A 118 8.84 -1.83 20.56
C CYS A 118 10.36 -1.71 20.72
N PHE A 119 11.04 -1.24 19.70
CA PHE A 119 12.48 -1.02 19.71
C PHE A 119 12.89 -0.06 20.85
N ASP A 120 12.26 1.11 20.93
CA ASP A 120 12.54 2.13 21.94
C ASP A 120 12.36 1.55 23.35
N LYS A 121 11.27 0.80 23.57
CA LYS A 121 11.00 0.18 24.86
C LYS A 121 12.03 -0.87 25.25
N LEU A 122 12.51 -1.67 24.31
CA LEU A 122 13.57 -2.65 24.54
C LEU A 122 14.89 -1.94 24.93
N VAL A 123 15.23 -0.85 24.25
CA VAL A 123 16.43 -0.05 24.55
C VAL A 123 16.33 0.60 25.94
N GLU A 124 15.18 1.18 26.29
CA GLU A 124 14.92 1.71 27.64
C GLU A 124 15.13 0.64 28.75
N LEU A 125 14.77 -0.60 28.46
CA LEU A 125 14.98 -1.74 29.38
C LEU A 125 16.42 -2.27 29.42
N GLY A 126 17.35 -1.60 28.74
CA GLY A 126 18.77 -1.93 28.72
C GLY A 126 19.18 -2.97 27.69
N ILE A 127 18.28 -3.33 26.75
CA ILE A 127 18.64 -4.18 25.61
C ILE A 127 19.49 -3.38 24.63
N GLN A 128 20.60 -3.95 24.20
CA GLN A 128 21.48 -3.29 23.25
C GLN A 128 20.76 -3.01 21.91
N ALA A 129 20.87 -1.79 21.40
CA ALA A 129 20.17 -1.36 20.18
C ALA A 129 20.35 -2.28 18.96
N PRO A 130 21.56 -2.78 18.64
CA PRO A 130 21.69 -3.72 17.50
C PRO A 130 20.95 -5.04 17.72
N TYR A 131 20.84 -5.51 18.96
CA TYR A 131 20.10 -6.72 19.30
C TYR A 131 18.58 -6.46 19.25
N ALA A 132 18.10 -5.35 19.81
CA ALA A 132 16.70 -4.94 19.74
C ALA A 132 16.23 -4.80 18.28
N SER A 133 17.04 -4.19 17.44
CA SER A 133 16.75 -4.05 15.99
C SER A 133 16.59 -5.42 15.31
N LYS A 134 17.46 -6.37 15.61
CA LYS A 134 17.37 -7.74 15.07
C LYS A 134 16.15 -8.50 15.57
N LEU A 135 15.76 -8.33 16.82
CA LEU A 135 14.54 -8.96 17.37
C LEU A 135 13.29 -8.47 16.63
N VAL A 136 13.18 -7.16 16.39
CA VAL A 136 12.06 -6.59 15.62
C VAL A 136 12.07 -7.13 14.19
N GLN A 137 13.24 -7.13 13.53
CA GLN A 137 13.37 -7.65 12.16
C GLN A 137 12.92 -9.12 12.07
N TYR A 138 13.41 -9.99 12.94
CA TYR A 138 13.07 -11.42 12.93
C TYR A 138 11.59 -11.68 13.24
N GLY A 139 11.00 -10.84 14.10
CA GLY A 139 9.56 -10.87 14.34
C GLY A 139 8.76 -10.64 13.04
N TRP A 140 9.15 -9.64 12.27
CA TRP A 140 8.55 -9.34 10.97
C TRP A 140 8.70 -10.47 9.96
N GLU A 141 9.90 -10.99 9.80
CA GLU A 141 10.18 -12.09 8.87
C GLU A 141 9.33 -13.33 9.21
N THR A 142 9.22 -13.66 10.48
CA THR A 142 8.42 -14.79 10.95
C THR A 142 6.92 -14.59 10.71
N ILE A 143 6.41 -13.40 11.00
CA ILE A 143 4.99 -13.07 10.80
C ILE A 143 4.64 -13.03 9.32
N THR A 144 5.48 -12.43 8.50
CA THR A 144 5.27 -12.37 7.04
C THR A 144 5.23 -13.77 6.43
N GLU A 145 6.12 -14.66 6.87
CA GLU A 145 6.11 -16.05 6.40
C GLU A 145 4.86 -16.81 6.86
N ALA A 146 4.41 -16.58 8.08
CA ALA A 146 3.17 -17.19 8.58
C ALA A 146 1.93 -16.73 7.81
N LEU A 147 1.89 -15.45 7.39
CA LEU A 147 0.79 -14.90 6.57
C LEU A 147 0.68 -15.57 5.20
N LYS A 148 1.80 -15.92 4.56
CA LYS A 148 1.81 -16.62 3.26
C LYS A 148 1.09 -17.96 3.30
N HIS A 149 1.10 -18.64 4.43
CA HIS A 149 0.62 -20.02 4.58
C HIS A 149 -0.77 -20.16 5.22
N GLY A 150 -1.61 -19.16 5.14
CA GLY A 150 -2.98 -19.29 5.63
C GLY A 150 -3.56 -18.01 6.25
N GLY A 151 -2.93 -16.89 6.00
CA GLY A 151 -3.42 -15.57 6.40
C GLY A 151 -3.40 -15.31 7.90
N ILE A 152 -4.07 -14.24 8.31
CA ILE A 152 -4.09 -13.73 9.69
C ILE A 152 -4.61 -14.77 10.69
N THR A 153 -5.63 -15.53 10.33
CA THR A 153 -6.22 -16.56 11.20
C THR A 153 -5.19 -17.64 11.52
N ASN A 154 -4.54 -18.20 10.50
CA ASN A 154 -3.53 -19.23 10.69
C ASN A 154 -2.32 -18.75 11.52
N MET A 155 -1.94 -17.49 11.38
CA MET A 155 -0.87 -16.89 12.18
C MET A 155 -1.22 -16.91 13.68
N ARG A 156 -2.46 -16.54 14.04
CA ARG A 156 -2.93 -16.59 15.43
C ARG A 156 -3.04 -18.01 15.97
N ASP A 157 -3.46 -18.95 15.13
CA ASP A 157 -3.59 -20.36 15.53
C ASP A 157 -2.28 -21.04 15.88
N ARG A 158 -1.16 -20.54 15.37
CA ARG A 158 0.18 -21.03 15.69
C ARG A 158 0.72 -20.56 17.04
N LEU A 159 0.07 -19.60 17.67
CA LEU A 159 0.47 -19.12 19.01
C LEU A 159 0.10 -20.16 20.10
N SER A 160 0.88 -20.16 21.19
CA SER A 160 0.50 -20.90 22.41
C SER A 160 -0.78 -20.34 23.03
N ASN A 161 -1.53 -21.14 23.79
CA ASN A 161 -2.76 -20.67 24.41
C ASN A 161 -2.61 -19.43 25.30
N PRO A 162 -1.58 -19.32 26.17
CA PRO A 162 -1.34 -18.09 26.92
C PRO A 162 -1.11 -16.88 26.00
N ALA A 163 -0.29 -17.04 24.94
CA ALA A 163 -0.02 -15.96 24.01
C ALA A 163 -1.29 -15.54 23.25
N LYS A 164 -2.16 -16.48 22.88
CA LYS A 164 -3.47 -16.17 22.27
C LYS A 164 -4.31 -15.26 23.15
N ILE A 165 -4.39 -15.56 24.45
CA ILE A 165 -5.20 -14.78 25.40
C ILE A 165 -4.70 -13.35 25.44
N GLU A 166 -3.39 -13.13 25.59
CA GLU A 166 -2.80 -11.79 25.65
C GLU A 166 -2.96 -11.03 24.32
N VAL A 167 -2.75 -11.70 23.18
CA VAL A 167 -2.94 -11.10 21.85
C VAL A 167 -4.38 -10.66 21.63
N TYR A 168 -5.37 -11.44 22.06
CA TYR A 168 -6.79 -11.05 21.93
C TYR A 168 -7.14 -9.85 22.80
N LYS A 169 -6.67 -9.81 24.04
CA LYS A 169 -6.86 -8.65 24.93
C LYS A 169 -6.25 -7.39 24.35
N LEU A 170 -4.98 -7.45 23.95
CA LEU A 170 -4.29 -6.32 23.34
C LEU A 170 -4.97 -5.89 22.05
N ALA A 171 -5.44 -6.83 21.23
CA ALA A 171 -6.16 -6.53 19.99
C ALA A 171 -7.46 -5.76 20.25
N ASP A 172 -8.20 -6.08 21.29
CA ASP A 172 -9.43 -5.36 21.66
C ASP A 172 -9.12 -3.95 22.14
N GLU A 173 -8.08 -3.76 22.95
CA GLU A 173 -7.62 -2.44 23.38
C GLU A 173 -7.15 -1.59 22.19
N LEU A 174 -6.29 -2.13 21.34
CA LEU A 174 -5.78 -1.46 20.14
C LEU A 174 -6.92 -1.12 19.18
N LYS A 175 -7.91 -2.01 18.99
CA LYS A 175 -9.06 -1.74 18.14
C LYS A 175 -9.83 -0.49 18.60
N ASN A 176 -10.03 -0.33 19.89
CA ASN A 176 -10.74 0.82 20.43
C ASN A 176 -9.97 2.13 20.23
N ILE A 177 -8.64 2.10 20.36
CA ILE A 177 -7.76 3.26 20.18
C ILE A 177 -7.60 3.61 18.69
N MET A 178 -7.42 2.61 17.84
CA MET A 178 -7.05 2.80 16.44
C MET A 178 -8.25 3.02 15.52
N SER A 179 -9.44 2.48 15.87
CA SER A 179 -10.62 2.57 15.01
C SER A 179 -10.98 4.00 14.60
N PRO A 180 -11.00 4.99 15.51
CA PRO A 180 -11.27 6.38 15.12
C PRO A 180 -10.24 6.95 14.14
N LEU A 181 -8.96 6.59 14.31
CA LEU A 181 -7.87 7.03 13.43
C LEU A 181 -8.01 6.41 12.04
N PHE A 182 -8.37 5.13 11.97
CA PHE A 182 -8.59 4.44 10.70
C PHE A 182 -9.78 4.99 9.93
N HIS A 183 -10.90 5.26 10.62
CA HIS A 183 -12.06 5.90 9.99
C HIS A 183 -11.71 7.27 9.46
N LYS A 184 -11.06 8.11 10.27
CA LYS A 184 -10.65 9.45 9.84
C LYS A 184 -9.73 9.37 8.61
N HIS A 185 -8.73 8.50 8.62
CA HIS A 185 -7.80 8.36 7.50
C HIS A 185 -8.53 7.90 6.23
N MET A 186 -9.46 6.96 6.35
CA MET A 186 -10.29 6.55 5.22
C MET A 186 -11.17 7.69 4.71
N ASP A 187 -11.79 8.45 5.61
CA ASP A 187 -12.60 9.61 5.24
C ASP A 187 -11.75 10.68 4.53
N ASP A 188 -10.53 10.95 4.99
CA ASP A 188 -9.59 11.86 4.34
C ASP A 188 -9.21 11.38 2.91
N ILE A 189 -9.04 10.09 2.73
CA ILE A 189 -8.81 9.47 1.40
C ILE A 189 -10.04 9.65 0.50
N LEU A 190 -11.23 9.32 1.01
CA LEU A 190 -12.47 9.32 0.23
C LEU A 190 -12.95 10.74 -0.12
N SER A 191 -12.70 11.70 0.74
CA SER A 191 -13.07 13.11 0.53
C SER A 191 -12.10 13.88 -0.36
N GLY A 192 -10.95 13.27 -0.73
CA GLY A 192 -9.88 13.97 -1.43
C GLY A 192 -9.02 14.88 -0.54
N THR A 193 -9.30 14.99 0.75
CA THR A 193 -8.51 15.79 1.70
C THR A 193 -7.06 15.36 1.71
N PHE A 194 -6.79 14.05 1.68
CA PHE A 194 -5.45 13.51 1.60
C PHE A 194 -4.69 14.02 0.36
N SER A 195 -5.31 13.96 -0.80
CA SER A 195 -4.71 14.42 -2.06
C SER A 195 -4.48 15.93 -2.05
N SER A 196 -5.43 16.71 -1.49
CA SER A 196 -5.31 18.16 -1.38
C SER A 196 -4.12 18.58 -0.51
N VAL A 197 -3.93 17.93 0.65
CA VAL A 197 -2.78 18.19 1.54
C VAL A 197 -1.45 17.87 0.85
N MET A 198 -1.38 16.77 0.13
CA MET A 198 -0.18 16.40 -0.64
C MET A 198 0.11 17.42 -1.75
N MET A 199 -0.91 17.85 -2.48
CA MET A 199 -0.76 18.84 -3.54
C MET A 199 -0.35 20.21 -3.01
N GLU A 200 -0.86 20.61 -1.86
CA GLU A 200 -0.47 21.84 -1.19
C GLU A 200 0.99 21.81 -0.74
N ASP A 201 1.45 20.69 -0.15
CA ASP A 201 2.86 20.55 0.24
C ASP A 201 3.79 20.59 -0.99
N TRP A 202 3.42 19.90 -2.05
CA TRP A 202 4.15 19.93 -3.30
C TRP A 202 4.20 21.32 -3.93
N ALA A 203 3.11 22.09 -3.89
CA ALA A 203 3.09 23.47 -4.35
C ALA A 203 3.97 24.39 -3.49
N ASN A 204 4.31 23.97 -2.28
CA ASN A 204 5.22 24.65 -1.35
C ASN A 204 6.62 24.00 -1.27
N ASP A 205 7.09 23.44 -2.38
CA ASP A 205 8.42 22.83 -2.53
C ASP A 205 8.67 21.67 -1.54
N ASP A 206 7.65 20.84 -1.28
CA ASP A 206 7.72 19.69 -0.38
C ASP A 206 8.18 20.04 1.05
N HIS A 207 7.80 21.20 1.55
CA HIS A 207 8.31 21.74 2.81
C HIS A 207 8.10 20.80 4.01
N ASN A 208 6.91 20.24 4.16
CA ASN A 208 6.60 19.31 5.25
C ASN A 208 7.29 17.97 5.06
N LEU A 209 7.32 17.45 3.84
CA LEU A 209 8.03 16.22 3.52
C LEU A 209 9.52 16.33 3.87
N LEU A 210 10.17 17.41 3.46
CA LEU A 210 11.60 17.64 3.74
C LEU A 210 11.87 17.81 5.23
N LYS A 211 10.96 18.46 5.96
CA LYS A 211 11.05 18.59 7.42
C LYS A 211 10.97 17.24 8.11
N TRP A 212 10.04 16.37 7.73
CA TRP A 212 9.92 15.01 8.30
C TRP A 212 11.14 14.15 7.99
N ARG A 213 11.66 14.23 6.77
CA ARG A 213 12.89 13.51 6.38
C ARG A 213 14.13 13.96 7.17
N ALA A 214 14.16 15.18 7.66
CA ALA A 214 15.25 15.67 8.51
C ALA A 214 15.15 15.20 9.97
N LEU A 215 14.01 14.65 10.39
CA LEU A 215 13.80 14.12 11.73
C LEU A 215 14.08 12.61 11.83
N THR A 216 14.24 11.92 10.70
CA THR A 216 14.57 10.49 10.59
C THR A 216 16.02 10.28 10.20
#